data_ff0562a77a4337968b35d7219e28ad68
#
_entry.id   ff0562a77a4337968b35d7219e28ad68
#
_cell.length_a   1.000
_cell.length_b   1.000
_cell.length_c   1.000
_cell.angle_alpha   90.00
_cell.angle_beta   90.00
_cell.angle_gamma   90.00
#
_symmetry.space_group_name_H-M   'P 1'
#
loop_
_entity.id
_entity.type
_entity.pdbx_description
1 polymer ?
#
loop_
_entity_poly.entity_id
_entity_poly.type
_entity_poly.pdbx_seq_one_letter_code
_entity_poly.pdbx_strand_id
1 'polypeptide(L)' 'MELTAAGAKLAKRVKERHKIVFAFLIALGVDEANAEIDSEGIEHHVGSKTLAEMKRFLKR' A
#
# COMPACT_ATOMS: atom_id res chain seq x y z
N MET A 1 -17.24 -18.41 7.32
CA MET A 1 -16.77 -18.68 5.95
C MET A 1 -15.24 -18.70 5.94
N GLU A 2 -14.68 -19.74 5.44
CA GLU A 2 -13.23 -19.86 5.43
C GLU A 2 -12.65 -19.47 4.08
N LEU A 3 -11.62 -18.65 4.12
CA LEU A 3 -10.86 -18.30 2.93
C LEU A 3 -9.85 -19.39 2.64
N THR A 4 -9.68 -19.72 1.37
CA THR A 4 -8.61 -20.64 0.99
C THR A 4 -7.27 -19.96 1.26
N ALA A 5 -6.22 -20.76 1.45
CA ALA A 5 -4.89 -20.20 1.68
C ALA A 5 -4.45 -19.26 0.57
N ALA A 6 -4.77 -19.58 -0.67
CA ALA A 6 -4.45 -18.74 -1.83
C ALA A 6 -5.21 -17.42 -1.78
N GLY A 7 -6.50 -17.46 -1.44
CA GLY A 7 -7.31 -16.27 -1.33
C GLY A 7 -6.84 -15.35 -0.21
N ALA A 8 -6.46 -15.93 0.92
CA ALA A 8 -5.95 -15.17 2.06
C ALA A 8 -4.64 -14.45 1.71
N LYS A 9 -3.74 -15.12 1.00
CA LYS A 9 -2.47 -14.50 0.57
C LYS A 9 -2.70 -13.35 -0.39
N LEU A 10 -3.62 -13.51 -1.33
CA LEU A 10 -3.92 -12.46 -2.29
C LEU A 10 -4.50 -11.23 -1.61
N ALA A 11 -5.45 -11.42 -0.72
CA ALA A 11 -6.07 -10.33 0.03
C ALA A 11 -5.04 -9.60 0.88
N LYS A 12 -4.12 -10.33 1.49
CA LYS A 12 -3.06 -9.74 2.31
C LYS A 12 -2.13 -8.86 1.49
N ARG A 13 -1.77 -9.29 0.27
CA ARG A 13 -0.90 -8.52 -0.62
C ARG A 13 -1.55 -7.19 -1.02
N VAL A 14 -2.83 -7.22 -1.37
CA VAL A 14 -3.56 -6.02 -1.76
C VAL A 14 -3.61 -5.02 -0.60
N LYS A 15 -3.93 -5.49 0.59
CA LYS A 15 -3.97 -4.64 1.79
C LYS A 15 -2.60 -4.07 2.12
N GLU A 16 -1.55 -4.87 1.95
CA GLU A 16 -0.19 -4.45 2.24
C GLU A 16 0.26 -3.34 1.30
N ARG A 17 -0.06 -3.45 0.01
CA ARG A 17 0.25 -2.41 -0.96
C ARG A 17 -0.43 -1.09 -0.62
N HIS A 18 -1.71 -1.15 -0.35
CA HIS A 18 -2.48 0.03 0.04
C HIS A 18 -1.89 0.68 1.28
N LYS A 19 -1.59 -0.13 2.28
CA LYS A 19 -1.03 0.33 3.55
C LYS A 19 0.30 1.05 3.37
N ILE A 20 1.19 0.48 2.56
CA ILE A 20 2.50 1.06 2.30
C ILE A 20 2.37 2.39 1.57
N VAL A 21 1.58 2.44 0.52
CA VAL A 21 1.39 3.66 -0.27
C VAL A 21 0.72 4.74 0.58
N PHE A 22 -0.31 4.38 1.31
CA PHE A 22 -1.00 5.32 2.20
C PHE A 22 -0.04 5.90 3.26
N ALA A 23 0.68 5.03 3.94
CA ALA A 23 1.64 5.45 4.96
C ALA A 23 2.73 6.34 4.39
N PHE A 24 3.20 6.03 3.18
CA PHE A 24 4.20 6.81 2.50
C PHE A 24 3.69 8.24 2.21
N LEU A 25 2.47 8.36 1.72
CA LEU A 25 1.87 9.66 1.44
C LEU A 25 1.68 10.48 2.71
N ILE A 26 1.25 9.86 3.80
CA ILE A 26 1.14 10.52 5.09
C ILE A 26 2.51 11.02 5.56
N ALA A 27 3.54 10.21 5.37
CA ALA A 27 4.91 10.59 5.75
C ALA A 27 5.43 11.79 4.94
N LEU A 28 4.92 11.96 3.72
CA LEU A 28 5.26 13.12 2.89
C LEU A 28 4.57 14.41 3.34
N GLY A 29 3.50 14.28 4.12
CA GLY A 29 2.73 15.41 4.57
C GLY A 29 1.37 15.57 3.89
N VAL A 30 0.95 14.56 3.13
CA VAL A 30 -0.37 14.54 2.50
C VAL A 30 -1.41 14.24 3.55
N ASP A 31 -2.52 14.98 3.53
CA ASP A 31 -3.60 14.75 4.50
C ASP A 31 -4.29 13.41 4.23
N GLU A 32 -4.97 12.91 5.25
CA GLU A 32 -5.60 11.58 5.23
C GLU A 32 -6.57 11.41 4.05
N ALA A 33 -7.44 12.39 3.83
CA ALA A 33 -8.44 12.30 2.77
C ALA A 33 -7.81 12.19 1.39
N ASN A 34 -6.82 13.03 1.09
CA ASN A 34 -6.12 12.99 -0.18
C ASN A 34 -5.23 11.75 -0.31
N ALA A 35 -4.58 11.35 0.79
CA ALA A 35 -3.76 10.14 0.79
C ALA A 35 -4.60 8.91 0.47
N GLU A 36 -5.81 8.84 0.97
CA GLU A 36 -6.74 7.74 0.70
C GLU A 36 -7.08 7.65 -0.79
N ILE A 37 -7.45 8.78 -1.37
CA ILE A 37 -7.83 8.84 -2.78
C ILE A 37 -6.63 8.55 -3.68
N ASP A 38 -5.51 9.19 -3.41
CA ASP A 38 -4.31 9.03 -4.21
C ASP A 38 -3.70 7.64 -4.11
N SER A 39 -3.76 7.02 -2.93
CA SER A 39 -3.22 5.69 -2.74
C SER A 39 -3.96 4.64 -3.58
N GLU A 40 -5.26 4.81 -3.78
CA GLU A 40 -6.04 3.93 -4.63
C GLU A 40 -5.51 3.92 -6.07
N GLY A 41 -5.19 5.10 -6.59
CA GLY A 41 -4.63 5.22 -7.93
C GLY A 41 -3.20 4.71 -8.01
N ILE A 42 -2.37 5.11 -7.06
CA ILE A 42 -0.95 4.75 -7.05
C ILE A 42 -0.74 3.25 -6.89
N GLU A 43 -1.50 2.60 -6.01
CA GLU A 43 -1.31 1.16 -5.75
C GLU A 43 -1.54 0.30 -6.99
N HIS A 44 -2.30 0.78 -7.96
CA HIS A 44 -2.54 0.07 -9.20
C HIS A 44 -1.42 0.27 -10.22
N HIS A 45 -0.63 1.30 -10.07
CA HIS A 45 0.41 1.66 -11.02
C HIS A 45 1.84 1.46 -10.50
N VAL A 46 2.00 1.38 -9.18
CA VAL A 46 3.33 1.26 -8.60
C VAL A 46 3.89 -0.15 -8.80
N GLY A 47 5.14 -0.21 -9.26
CA GLY A 47 5.82 -1.48 -9.42
C GLY A 47 6.35 -2.02 -8.10
N SER A 48 6.69 -3.31 -8.07
CA SER A 48 7.19 -3.95 -6.86
C SER A 48 8.47 -3.30 -6.34
N LYS A 49 9.34 -2.85 -7.23
CA LYS A 49 10.58 -2.18 -6.85
C LYS A 49 10.30 -0.85 -6.16
N THR A 50 9.41 -0.06 -6.73
CA THR A 50 9.01 1.23 -6.15
C THR A 50 8.35 1.02 -4.79
N LEU A 51 7.50 0.01 -4.69
CA LEU A 51 6.82 -0.33 -3.45
C LEU A 51 7.83 -0.71 -2.37
N ALA A 52 8.85 -1.48 -2.73
CA ALA A 52 9.92 -1.88 -1.81
C ALA A 52 10.69 -0.67 -1.29
N GLU A 53 10.94 0.31 -2.15
CA GLU A 53 11.63 1.54 -1.75
C GLU A 53 10.77 2.40 -0.82
N MET A 54 9.46 2.46 -1.07
CA MET A 54 8.52 3.15 -0.19
C MET A 54 8.54 2.52 1.21
N LYS A 55 8.51 1.20 1.26
CA LYS A 55 8.57 0.46 2.51
C LYS A 55 9.87 0.71 3.25
N ARG A 56 10.97 0.74 2.52
CA ARG A 56 12.29 1.03 3.07
C ARG A 56 12.35 2.44 3.67
N PHE A 57 11.77 3.40 2.97
CA PHE A 57 11.69 4.78 3.46
C PHE A 57 10.95 4.85 4.79
N LEU A 58 9.85 4.12 4.90
CA LEU A 58 9.03 4.12 6.12
C LEU A 58 9.73 3.50 7.32
N LYS A 59 10.71 2.66 7.08
CA LYS A 59 11.48 2.01 8.16
C LYS A 59 12.63 2.83 8.70
N ARG A 60 12.90 3.97 8.13
CA ARG A 60 14.01 4.84 8.58
C ARG A 60 13.75 5.51 9.92
#